data_ad9dc8eacae361aa429a9864061b92fa
#
_entry.id   ad9dc8eacae361aa429a9864061b92fa
#
_cell.length_a   1.000
_cell.length_b   1.000
_cell.length_c   1.000
_cell.angle_alpha   90.00
_cell.angle_beta   90.00
_cell.angle_gamma   90.00
#
_symmetry.space_group_name_H-M   'P 1'
#
loop_
_entity.id
_entity.type
_entity.pdbx_description
1 polymer ?
#
loop_
_entity_poly.entity_id
_entity_poly.type
_entity_poly.pdbx_seq_one_letter_code
_entity_poly.pdbx_strand_id
1 'polypeptide(L)'
;MKKCIIYIIMCISSFFLVSCVDVDEYDNSPKGNFEALWKIMDEHYCFFDYKRQAYGLDWNEVRARYCNRIDATMNSDQLFEVLSEMLAEVRDGHVNLTSTGDFSRYWSWKEGYPANSSDTLYRRYLGTDYKIASGLSYRILDDNIAYVRYESFQDGIGEGNLDKMLINLMFCNGLILDIRDNGGGNLLYAERLAARFFNERTMVGYIQHKTGTGHSDFSSLEEQWLDPSSNIRWHKPVCVLTNRGVYSAANEFVKYMKLCPSATIVGDHTGGGAGLPFSSSLPNGWSVRFSACPMYDIQKQDTEFGISPDVRVDLLQSDLLRGEDTIIETARAILSK
;
A
#
# COMPACT_ATOMS: atom_id res chain seq x y z
N MET A 1 -9.67 36.54 48.67
CA MET A 1 -9.13 36.60 47.29
C MET A 1 -9.35 35.23 46.63
N LYS A 2 -10.42 35.12 45.81
CA LYS A 2 -10.78 33.87 45.11
C LYS A 2 -10.08 33.88 43.76
N LYS A 3 -9.21 32.90 43.52
CA LYS A 3 -8.58 32.65 42.21
C LYS A 3 -9.59 31.93 41.32
N CYS A 4 -10.09 32.57 40.27
CA CYS A 4 -10.83 31.92 39.18
C CYS A 4 -9.84 31.20 38.29
N ILE A 5 -9.94 29.88 38.21
CA ILE A 5 -9.25 29.04 37.23
C ILE A 5 -10.16 28.97 36.00
N ILE A 6 -9.72 29.60 34.92
CA ILE A 6 -10.39 29.51 33.62
C ILE A 6 -9.87 28.26 32.92
N TYR A 7 -10.70 27.23 32.78
CA TYR A 7 -10.45 26.09 31.90
C TYR A 7 -10.72 26.50 30.46
N ILE A 8 -9.69 26.65 29.67
CA ILE A 8 -9.80 26.75 28.22
C ILE A 8 -10.02 25.33 27.70
N ILE A 9 -11.26 25.02 27.33
CA ILE A 9 -11.60 23.82 26.59
C ILE A 9 -11.18 24.07 25.13
N MET A 10 -10.09 23.48 24.75
CA MET A 10 -9.61 23.49 23.36
C MET A 10 -10.44 22.44 22.61
N CYS A 11 -11.52 22.89 21.97
CA CYS A 11 -12.25 22.09 21.01
C CYS A 11 -11.34 21.85 19.80
N ILE A 12 -10.73 20.68 19.73
CA ILE A 12 -10.11 20.17 18.50
C ILE A 12 -11.28 19.79 17.58
N SER A 13 -11.69 20.73 16.73
CA SER A 13 -12.57 20.41 15.61
C SER A 13 -11.74 19.62 14.59
N SER A 14 -11.95 18.32 14.57
CA SER A 14 -11.49 17.46 13.47
C SER A 14 -12.18 17.97 12.20
N PHE A 15 -11.48 18.75 11.41
CA PHE A 15 -11.88 19.04 10.04
C PHE A 15 -11.72 17.74 9.26
N PHE A 16 -12.79 16.96 9.17
CA PHE A 16 -12.96 16.03 8.08
C PHE A 16 -13.07 16.89 6.82
N LEU A 17 -12.01 16.98 6.05
CA LEU A 17 -12.08 17.45 4.67
C LEU A 17 -12.86 16.39 3.90
N VAL A 18 -14.16 16.45 3.96
CA VAL A 18 -15.04 15.81 3.00
C VAL A 18 -14.80 16.58 1.71
N SER A 19 -14.04 16.04 0.79
CA SER A 19 -14.00 16.51 -0.58
C SER A 19 -15.35 16.16 -1.21
N CYS A 20 -16.33 17.03 -1.00
CA CYS A 20 -17.59 16.96 -1.71
C CYS A 20 -17.36 17.59 -3.09
N VAL A 21 -17.23 16.77 -4.12
CA VAL A 21 -17.76 17.17 -5.43
C VAL A 21 -19.25 17.41 -5.18
N ASP A 22 -19.78 18.50 -5.67
CA ASP A 22 -21.21 18.82 -5.54
C ASP A 22 -21.98 17.77 -6.37
N VAL A 23 -22.34 16.65 -5.70
CA VAL A 23 -23.03 15.51 -6.32
C VAL A 23 -24.45 15.93 -6.76
N ASP A 24 -24.97 17.02 -6.22
CA ASP A 24 -26.26 17.62 -6.57
C ASP A 24 -26.30 18.20 -8.01
N GLU A 25 -25.12 18.33 -8.66
CA GLU A 25 -25.04 18.79 -10.07
C GLU A 25 -25.53 17.73 -11.07
N TYR A 26 -25.53 16.44 -10.70
CA TYR A 26 -25.85 15.32 -11.60
C TYR A 26 -27.07 14.55 -11.11
N ASP A 27 -27.96 14.20 -12.06
CA ASP A 27 -29.10 13.35 -11.78
C ASP A 27 -28.70 11.87 -11.60
N ASN A 28 -29.64 11.06 -11.07
CA ASN A 28 -29.44 9.61 -10.87
C ASN A 28 -29.71 8.79 -12.14
N SER A 29 -29.58 9.35 -13.33
CA SER A 29 -29.65 8.60 -14.60
C SER A 29 -28.31 7.88 -14.86
N PRO A 30 -28.27 6.89 -15.76
CA PRO A 30 -27.01 6.29 -16.19
C PRO A 30 -26.00 7.34 -16.68
N LYS A 31 -26.47 8.35 -17.43
CA LYS A 31 -25.62 9.43 -17.92
C LYS A 31 -25.14 10.35 -16.79
N GLY A 32 -26.00 10.70 -15.85
CA GLY A 32 -25.63 11.54 -14.69
C GLY A 32 -24.55 10.85 -13.83
N ASN A 33 -24.70 9.56 -13.54
CA ASN A 33 -23.69 8.78 -12.81
C ASN A 33 -22.36 8.66 -13.57
N PHE A 34 -22.41 8.48 -14.90
CA PHE A 34 -21.21 8.46 -15.75
C PHE A 34 -20.45 9.79 -15.69
N GLU A 35 -21.15 10.92 -15.87
CA GLU A 35 -20.52 12.24 -15.87
C GLU A 35 -19.98 12.59 -14.47
N ALA A 36 -20.72 12.26 -13.41
CA ALA A 36 -20.25 12.43 -12.04
C ALA A 36 -18.98 11.64 -11.77
N LEU A 37 -18.94 10.36 -12.16
CA LEU A 37 -17.75 9.52 -11.98
C LEU A 37 -16.55 10.06 -12.75
N TRP A 38 -16.77 10.43 -14.03
CA TRP A 38 -15.70 10.98 -14.86
C TRP A 38 -15.13 12.26 -14.25
N LYS A 39 -15.99 13.20 -13.79
CA LYS A 39 -15.58 14.45 -13.15
C LYS A 39 -14.87 14.23 -11.83
N ILE A 40 -15.37 13.35 -10.96
CA ILE A 40 -14.70 12.99 -9.72
C ILE A 40 -13.26 12.54 -9.98
N MET A 41 -13.08 11.66 -10.95
CA MET A 41 -11.76 11.19 -11.32
C MET A 41 -10.91 12.32 -11.91
N ASP A 42 -11.45 13.10 -12.85
CA ASP A 42 -10.76 14.19 -13.53
C ASP A 42 -10.19 15.22 -12.56
N GLU A 43 -10.97 15.59 -11.55
CA GLU A 43 -10.61 16.63 -10.59
C GLU A 43 -9.71 16.11 -9.44
N HIS A 44 -9.82 14.84 -9.06
CA HIS A 44 -9.24 14.34 -7.80
C HIS A 44 -8.22 13.22 -7.95
N TYR A 45 -8.20 12.46 -9.04
CA TYR A 45 -7.21 11.42 -9.24
C TYR A 45 -5.82 12.01 -9.47
N CYS A 46 -4.83 11.56 -8.71
CA CYS A 46 -3.54 12.24 -8.65
C CYS A 46 -2.52 11.82 -9.73
N PHE A 47 -2.76 10.72 -10.48
CA PHE A 47 -1.73 10.16 -11.35
C PHE A 47 -1.99 10.36 -12.86
N PHE A 48 -2.90 11.24 -13.29
CA PHE A 48 -3.18 11.39 -14.72
C PHE A 48 -1.95 11.79 -15.55
N ASP A 49 -1.17 12.77 -15.09
CA ASP A 49 0.06 13.19 -15.79
C ASP A 49 1.10 12.07 -15.81
N TYR A 50 1.25 11.36 -14.70
CA TYR A 50 2.15 10.22 -14.59
C TYR A 50 1.74 9.06 -15.53
N LYS A 51 0.46 8.69 -15.55
CA LYS A 51 -0.08 7.64 -16.45
C LYS A 51 -0.04 8.06 -17.92
N ARG A 52 -0.24 9.35 -18.22
CA ARG A 52 -0.06 9.90 -19.58
C ARG A 52 1.37 9.70 -20.06
N GLN A 53 2.36 10.01 -19.23
CA GLN A 53 3.76 9.81 -19.57
C GLN A 53 4.15 8.33 -19.68
N ALA A 54 3.60 7.47 -18.82
CA ALA A 54 3.96 6.06 -18.75
C ALA A 54 3.38 5.23 -19.92
N TYR A 55 2.15 5.49 -20.33
CA TYR A 55 1.47 4.70 -21.38
C TYR A 55 0.44 5.46 -22.20
N GLY A 56 0.48 6.80 -22.21
CA GLY A 56 -0.33 7.64 -23.11
C GLY A 56 -1.79 7.78 -22.68
N LEU A 57 -2.15 7.63 -21.41
CA LEU A 57 -3.52 7.80 -20.93
C LEU A 57 -4.00 9.24 -21.17
N ASP A 58 -5.08 9.39 -21.94
CA ASP A 58 -5.84 10.63 -22.06
C ASP A 58 -7.27 10.43 -21.51
N TRP A 59 -7.56 11.09 -20.39
CA TRP A 59 -8.82 10.91 -19.69
C TRP A 59 -10.02 11.49 -20.47
N ASN A 60 -9.81 12.51 -21.31
CA ASN A 60 -10.84 13.04 -22.21
C ASN A 60 -11.17 12.07 -23.35
N GLU A 61 -10.16 11.41 -23.91
CA GLU A 61 -10.40 10.36 -24.91
C GLU A 61 -11.12 9.15 -24.28
N VAL A 62 -10.78 8.78 -23.06
CA VAL A 62 -11.51 7.75 -22.29
C VAL A 62 -12.98 8.16 -22.17
N ARG A 63 -13.28 9.40 -21.72
CA ARG A 63 -14.66 9.90 -21.64
C ARG A 63 -15.40 9.75 -22.97
N ALA A 64 -14.78 10.21 -24.06
CA ALA A 64 -15.40 10.16 -25.38
C ALA A 64 -15.75 8.73 -25.82
N ARG A 65 -14.87 7.76 -25.56
CA ARG A 65 -15.13 6.34 -25.86
C ARG A 65 -16.28 5.77 -25.05
N TYR A 66 -16.29 5.99 -23.73
CA TYR A 66 -17.25 5.38 -22.84
C TYR A 66 -18.60 6.10 -22.81
N CYS A 67 -18.66 7.42 -23.03
CA CYS A 67 -19.91 8.17 -23.14
C CYS A 67 -20.83 7.61 -24.25
N ASN A 68 -20.26 7.15 -25.35
CA ASN A 68 -21.00 6.54 -26.45
C ASN A 68 -21.59 5.14 -26.11
N ARG A 69 -21.19 4.56 -25.01
CA ARG A 69 -21.68 3.27 -24.53
C ARG A 69 -22.82 3.43 -23.50
N ILE A 70 -23.07 4.65 -23.03
CA ILE A 70 -24.11 4.92 -22.04
C ILE A 70 -25.45 5.10 -22.72
N ASP A 71 -26.43 4.30 -22.32
CA ASP A 71 -27.80 4.36 -22.79
C ASP A 71 -28.76 4.60 -21.61
N ALA A 72 -29.81 5.39 -21.83
CA ALA A 72 -30.79 5.75 -20.81
C ALA A 72 -31.61 4.54 -20.29
N THR A 73 -31.59 3.44 -21.01
CA THR A 73 -32.33 2.20 -20.66
C THR A 73 -31.47 1.19 -19.90
N MET A 74 -30.20 1.49 -19.67
CA MET A 74 -29.28 0.61 -18.92
C MET A 74 -29.82 0.31 -17.52
N ASN A 75 -29.76 -0.98 -17.14
CA ASN A 75 -29.94 -1.39 -15.76
C ASN A 75 -28.64 -1.16 -14.94
N SER A 76 -28.71 -1.40 -13.65
CA SER A 76 -27.58 -1.20 -12.73
C SER A 76 -26.35 -2.03 -13.10
N ASP A 77 -26.54 -3.29 -13.50
CA ASP A 77 -25.41 -4.19 -13.78
C ASP A 77 -24.67 -3.76 -15.06
N GLN A 78 -25.42 -3.38 -16.11
CA GLN A 78 -24.85 -2.85 -17.35
C GLN A 78 -24.11 -1.54 -17.14
N LEU A 79 -24.66 -0.64 -16.32
CA LEU A 79 -23.97 0.60 -15.96
C LEU A 79 -22.71 0.32 -15.16
N PHE A 80 -22.79 -0.58 -14.17
CA PHE A 80 -21.63 -0.94 -13.34
C PHE A 80 -20.48 -1.51 -14.19
N GLU A 81 -20.78 -2.38 -15.15
CA GLU A 81 -19.79 -2.95 -16.06
C GLU A 81 -19.09 -1.86 -16.88
N VAL A 82 -19.84 -0.95 -17.52
CA VAL A 82 -19.26 0.13 -18.33
C VAL A 82 -18.41 1.08 -17.48
N LEU A 83 -18.87 1.47 -16.29
CA LEU A 83 -18.10 2.35 -15.39
C LEU A 83 -16.85 1.66 -14.85
N SER A 84 -16.93 0.38 -14.56
CA SER A 84 -15.78 -0.43 -14.09
C SER A 84 -14.70 -0.56 -15.15
N GLU A 85 -15.08 -0.79 -16.41
CA GLU A 85 -14.16 -0.83 -17.54
C GLU A 85 -13.50 0.53 -17.78
N MET A 86 -14.26 1.64 -17.69
CA MET A 86 -13.73 2.98 -17.79
C MET A 86 -12.65 3.25 -16.71
N LEU A 87 -12.91 2.87 -15.47
CA LEU A 87 -11.95 3.02 -14.37
C LEU A 87 -10.72 2.13 -14.56
N ALA A 88 -10.84 0.97 -15.19
CA ALA A 88 -9.71 0.07 -15.42
C ALA A 88 -8.64 0.68 -16.36
N GLU A 89 -9.00 1.67 -17.19
CA GLU A 89 -8.07 2.39 -18.06
C GLU A 89 -6.94 3.09 -17.28
N VAL A 90 -7.18 3.50 -16.03
CA VAL A 90 -6.14 4.14 -15.19
C VAL A 90 -5.10 3.15 -14.64
N ARG A 91 -5.34 1.83 -14.76
CA ARG A 91 -4.42 0.76 -14.34
C ARG A 91 -3.88 0.96 -12.92
N ASP A 92 -4.78 1.29 -11.99
CA ASP A 92 -4.46 1.54 -10.58
C ASP A 92 -5.27 0.64 -9.67
N GLY A 93 -4.60 -0.17 -8.86
CA GLY A 93 -5.25 -1.08 -7.92
C GLY A 93 -5.96 -0.38 -6.75
N HIS A 94 -5.75 0.92 -6.54
CA HIS A 94 -6.51 1.71 -5.58
C HIS A 94 -7.82 2.25 -6.16
N VAL A 95 -8.00 2.24 -7.50
CA VAL A 95 -9.23 2.67 -8.12
C VAL A 95 -10.25 1.55 -8.09
N ASN A 96 -11.32 1.76 -7.34
CA ASN A 96 -12.36 0.79 -7.09
C ASN A 96 -13.74 1.43 -7.26
N LEU A 97 -14.68 0.70 -7.84
CA LEU A 97 -16.10 1.04 -7.82
C LEU A 97 -16.84 0.00 -6.96
N THR A 98 -17.69 0.46 -6.09
CA THR A 98 -18.48 -0.40 -5.18
C THR A 98 -19.95 -0.03 -5.29
N SER A 99 -20.79 -1.02 -5.54
CA SER A 99 -22.25 -0.96 -5.45
C SER A 99 -22.74 -1.78 -4.26
N THR A 100 -24.05 -1.92 -4.12
CA THR A 100 -24.65 -2.77 -3.07
C THR A 100 -24.31 -4.25 -3.24
N GLY A 101 -24.11 -4.72 -4.47
CA GLY A 101 -23.89 -6.14 -4.80
C GLY A 101 -22.57 -6.41 -5.52
N ASP A 102 -21.90 -5.37 -6.05
CA ASP A 102 -20.74 -5.53 -6.92
C ASP A 102 -19.54 -4.70 -6.46
N PHE A 103 -18.35 -5.20 -6.79
CA PHE A 103 -17.09 -4.56 -6.53
C PHE A 103 -16.16 -4.73 -7.73
N SER A 104 -15.60 -3.62 -8.23
CA SER A 104 -14.60 -3.65 -9.28
C SER A 104 -13.26 -3.09 -8.82
N ARG A 105 -12.18 -3.65 -9.35
CA ARG A 105 -10.80 -3.23 -9.12
C ARG A 105 -9.92 -3.68 -10.27
N TYR A 106 -8.96 -2.87 -10.67
CA TYR A 106 -7.93 -3.29 -11.61
C TYR A 106 -6.96 -4.26 -10.92
N TRP A 107 -6.99 -5.55 -11.31
CA TRP A 107 -6.17 -6.60 -10.73
C TRP A 107 -4.94 -6.94 -11.58
N SER A 108 -4.93 -6.55 -12.86
CA SER A 108 -3.88 -6.94 -13.81
C SER A 108 -2.52 -6.32 -13.52
N TRP A 109 -2.39 -5.44 -12.52
CA TRP A 109 -1.11 -4.92 -12.07
C TRP A 109 -0.15 -6.00 -11.56
N LYS A 110 -0.66 -7.17 -11.18
CA LYS A 110 0.12 -8.32 -10.72
C LYS A 110 0.16 -9.48 -11.73
N GLU A 111 -0.55 -9.38 -12.85
CA GLU A 111 -0.57 -10.41 -13.88
C GLU A 111 0.75 -10.42 -14.67
N GLY A 112 1.16 -11.61 -15.15
CA GLY A 112 2.40 -11.78 -15.92
C GLY A 112 3.68 -11.80 -15.07
N TYR A 113 3.57 -11.70 -13.75
CA TYR A 113 4.70 -11.83 -12.82
C TYR A 113 4.69 -13.20 -12.13
N PRO A 114 5.88 -13.76 -11.79
CA PRO A 114 5.94 -14.99 -11.00
C PRO A 114 5.28 -14.75 -9.64
N ALA A 115 4.59 -15.74 -9.12
CA ALA A 115 3.96 -15.64 -7.79
C ALA A 115 5.02 -15.39 -6.69
N ASN A 116 6.17 -16.03 -6.80
CA ASN A 116 7.28 -15.95 -5.83
C ASN A 116 6.85 -16.19 -4.37
N SER A 117 5.83 -17.01 -4.20
CA SER A 117 5.23 -17.36 -2.91
C SER A 117 4.58 -18.74 -2.96
N SER A 118 4.48 -19.39 -1.81
CA SER A 118 3.82 -20.69 -1.66
C SER A 118 3.36 -20.89 -0.22
N ASP A 119 2.06 -21.07 0.00
CA ASP A 119 1.49 -21.35 1.31
C ASP A 119 2.10 -22.59 1.96
N THR A 120 2.40 -23.61 1.17
CA THR A 120 3.04 -24.84 1.66
C THR A 120 4.43 -24.56 2.22
N LEU A 121 5.21 -23.71 1.55
CA LEU A 121 6.54 -23.32 2.02
C LEU A 121 6.45 -22.42 3.25
N TYR A 122 5.57 -21.44 3.29
CA TYR A 122 5.37 -20.61 4.48
C TYR A 122 5.10 -21.45 5.73
N ARG A 123 4.17 -22.41 5.63
CA ARG A 123 3.84 -23.34 6.74
C ARG A 123 5.03 -24.19 7.12
N ARG A 124 5.85 -24.62 6.17
CA ARG A 124 7.06 -25.41 6.44
C ARG A 124 8.10 -24.60 7.24
N TYR A 125 8.37 -23.35 6.86
CA TYR A 125 9.33 -22.50 7.58
C TYR A 125 8.80 -22.01 8.93
N LEU A 126 7.51 -21.72 9.05
CA LEU A 126 6.88 -21.42 10.34
C LEU A 126 6.83 -22.67 11.26
N GLY A 127 6.64 -23.87 10.68
CA GLY A 127 6.46 -25.08 11.47
C GLY A 127 5.12 -25.10 12.20
N THR A 128 5.04 -25.89 13.27
CA THR A 128 3.83 -26.04 14.11
C THR A 128 3.93 -25.33 15.45
N ASP A 129 5.13 -24.88 15.83
CA ASP A 129 5.49 -24.29 17.11
C ASP A 129 5.78 -22.77 17.02
N TYR A 130 5.35 -22.15 15.92
CA TYR A 130 5.52 -20.71 15.75
C TYR A 130 4.73 -19.92 16.80
N LYS A 131 5.19 -18.72 17.09
CA LYS A 131 4.54 -17.78 17.99
C LYS A 131 3.81 -16.70 17.22
N ILE A 132 2.82 -16.11 17.86
CA ILE A 132 2.02 -15.02 17.32
C ILE A 132 2.18 -13.76 18.18
N ALA A 133 2.38 -12.63 17.55
CA ALA A 133 2.35 -11.30 18.15
C ALA A 133 1.41 -10.42 17.34
N SER A 134 0.09 -10.51 17.62
CA SER A 134 -0.97 -9.92 16.81
C SER A 134 -0.93 -10.44 15.36
N GLY A 135 -0.87 -9.59 14.35
CA GLY A 135 -0.77 -9.98 12.93
C GLY A 135 0.56 -10.61 12.49
N LEU A 136 1.56 -10.71 13.39
CA LEU A 136 2.87 -11.26 13.09
C LEU A 136 2.97 -12.72 13.56
N SER A 137 3.35 -13.63 12.66
CA SER A 137 3.73 -15.01 12.98
C SER A 137 5.24 -15.14 12.91
N TYR A 138 5.88 -15.77 13.92
CA TYR A 138 7.32 -15.83 13.95
C TYR A 138 7.89 -17.09 14.60
N ARG A 139 9.08 -17.47 14.17
CA ARG A 139 9.86 -18.61 14.66
C ARG A 139 11.36 -18.32 14.59
N ILE A 140 12.15 -19.02 15.38
CA ILE A 140 13.61 -19.08 15.24
C ILE A 140 13.94 -20.33 14.42
N LEU A 141 14.64 -20.15 13.29
CA LEU A 141 15.10 -21.24 12.43
C LEU A 141 16.31 -21.94 13.08
N ASP A 142 16.64 -23.14 12.57
CA ASP A 142 17.69 -24.01 13.15
C ASP A 142 19.09 -23.38 13.09
N ASP A 143 19.33 -22.41 12.20
CA ASP A 143 20.58 -21.64 12.06
C ASP A 143 20.59 -20.35 12.91
N ASN A 144 19.67 -20.24 13.86
CA ASN A 144 19.52 -19.07 14.74
C ASN A 144 19.20 -17.76 13.99
N ILE A 145 18.48 -17.85 12.86
CA ILE A 145 17.89 -16.71 12.15
C ILE A 145 16.41 -16.62 12.53
N ALA A 146 15.94 -15.42 12.84
CA ALA A 146 14.53 -15.15 13.06
C ALA A 146 13.78 -15.14 11.73
N TYR A 147 12.67 -15.86 11.65
CA TYR A 147 11.71 -15.76 10.54
C TYR A 147 10.42 -15.17 11.06
N VAL A 148 10.01 -14.06 10.48
CA VAL A 148 8.79 -13.31 10.81
C VAL A 148 7.97 -13.13 9.54
N ARG A 149 6.71 -13.54 9.57
CA ARG A 149 5.76 -13.33 8.49
C ARG A 149 4.70 -12.32 8.90
N TYR A 150 4.42 -11.35 8.06
CA TYR A 150 3.36 -10.37 8.21
C TYR A 150 2.53 -10.26 6.93
N GLU A 151 1.33 -10.85 6.95
CA GLU A 151 0.52 -11.08 5.75
C GLU A 151 -0.28 -9.84 5.33
N SER A 152 -0.61 -8.96 6.27
CA SER A 152 -1.42 -7.78 5.95
C SER A 152 -1.21 -6.66 6.95
N PHE A 153 -1.01 -5.44 6.46
CA PHE A 153 -1.07 -4.22 7.28
C PHE A 153 -2.51 -3.82 7.66
N GLN A 154 -3.52 -4.63 7.35
CA GLN A 154 -4.85 -4.52 7.96
C GLN A 154 -4.87 -5.12 9.36
N ASP A 155 -4.02 -6.10 9.62
CA ASP A 155 -3.88 -6.72 10.93
C ASP A 155 -3.13 -5.78 11.87
N GLY A 156 -3.78 -5.38 12.96
CA GLY A 156 -3.22 -4.44 13.91
C GLY A 156 -1.99 -4.98 14.61
N ILE A 157 -0.93 -4.16 14.74
CA ILE A 157 0.24 -4.44 15.56
C ILE A 157 0.45 -3.31 16.55
N GLY A 158 0.43 -3.64 17.85
CA GLY A 158 0.72 -2.71 18.95
C GLY A 158 2.19 -2.69 19.31
N GLU A 159 2.65 -1.65 20.00
CA GLU A 159 4.02 -1.52 20.48
C GLU A 159 4.43 -2.71 21.37
N GLY A 160 3.56 -3.13 22.30
CA GLY A 160 3.84 -4.28 23.17
C GLY A 160 3.91 -5.62 22.43
N ASN A 161 3.20 -5.77 21.28
CA ASN A 161 3.33 -6.96 20.44
C ASN A 161 4.72 -7.03 19.80
N LEU A 162 5.18 -5.90 19.25
CA LEU A 162 6.52 -5.78 18.66
C LEU A 162 7.61 -5.97 19.71
N ASP A 163 7.48 -5.37 20.90
CA ASP A 163 8.43 -5.57 22.00
C ASP A 163 8.55 -7.04 22.40
N LYS A 164 7.42 -7.71 22.60
CA LYS A 164 7.38 -9.13 22.93
C LYS A 164 8.07 -10.00 21.88
N MET A 165 7.80 -9.73 20.61
CA MET A 165 8.42 -10.44 19.49
C MET A 165 9.94 -10.20 19.49
N LEU A 166 10.39 -8.94 19.50
CA LEU A 166 11.80 -8.59 19.43
C LEU A 166 12.60 -9.09 20.64
N ILE A 167 12.01 -9.11 21.84
CA ILE A 167 12.62 -9.74 23.03
C ILE A 167 12.85 -11.24 22.78
N ASN A 168 11.86 -11.94 22.25
CA ASN A 168 12.00 -13.37 21.96
C ASN A 168 13.08 -13.67 20.90
N LEU A 169 13.32 -12.74 19.98
CA LEU A 169 14.25 -12.88 18.86
C LEU A 169 15.63 -12.25 19.13
N MET A 170 15.83 -11.58 20.27
CA MET A 170 17.01 -10.74 20.53
C MET A 170 18.36 -11.46 20.41
N PHE A 171 18.40 -12.79 20.57
CA PHE A 171 19.63 -13.60 20.46
C PHE A 171 19.86 -14.16 19.05
N CYS A 172 18.93 -13.98 18.11
CA CYS A 172 19.12 -14.39 16.72
C CYS A 172 20.23 -13.57 16.04
N ASN A 173 20.90 -14.16 15.05
CA ASN A 173 21.99 -13.51 14.31
C ASN A 173 21.46 -12.47 13.32
N GLY A 174 20.29 -12.69 12.75
CA GLY A 174 19.61 -11.83 11.79
C GLY A 174 18.11 -12.11 11.78
N LEU A 175 17.37 -11.32 11.00
CA LEU A 175 15.93 -11.41 10.89
C LEU A 175 15.51 -11.44 9.41
N ILE A 176 14.66 -12.38 9.07
CA ILE A 176 13.91 -12.41 7.80
C ILE A 176 12.51 -11.89 8.10
N LEU A 177 12.13 -10.79 7.48
CA LEU A 177 10.78 -10.24 7.53
C LEU A 177 10.09 -10.51 6.19
N ASP A 178 9.22 -11.51 6.17
CA ASP A 178 8.50 -11.92 4.98
C ASP A 178 7.16 -11.19 4.88
N ILE A 179 7.08 -10.26 3.93
CA ILE A 179 5.87 -9.50 3.60
C ILE A 179 5.36 -9.82 2.20
N ARG A 180 5.81 -10.92 1.59
CA ARG A 180 5.29 -11.35 0.29
C ARG A 180 3.78 -11.53 0.37
N ASP A 181 3.07 -11.13 -0.70
CA ASP A 181 1.62 -11.09 -0.81
C ASP A 181 0.90 -10.13 0.15
N ASN A 182 1.62 -9.31 0.90
CA ASN A 182 1.03 -8.28 1.75
C ASN A 182 0.48 -7.14 0.88
N GLY A 183 -0.83 -7.11 0.69
CA GLY A 183 -1.53 -6.10 -0.12
C GLY A 183 -1.65 -4.71 0.54
N GLY A 184 -0.99 -4.49 1.66
CA GLY A 184 -1.04 -3.22 2.39
C GLY A 184 -2.11 -3.17 3.49
N GLY A 185 -2.59 -1.98 3.77
CA GLY A 185 -3.55 -1.69 4.83
C GLY A 185 -3.29 -0.32 5.47
N ASN A 186 -3.08 -0.28 6.78
CA ASN A 186 -2.89 0.96 7.52
C ASN A 186 -1.41 1.42 7.49
N LEU A 187 -1.15 2.62 6.98
CA LEU A 187 0.18 3.24 6.93
C LEU A 187 0.82 3.37 8.31
N LEU A 188 0.04 3.65 9.37
CA LEU A 188 0.57 3.75 10.73
C LEU A 188 1.20 2.44 11.21
N TYR A 189 0.74 1.28 10.74
CA TYR A 189 1.36 0.00 11.07
C TYR A 189 2.66 -0.21 10.29
N ALA A 190 2.73 0.27 9.03
CA ALA A 190 3.95 0.27 8.26
C ALA A 190 5.04 1.15 8.90
N GLU A 191 4.69 2.37 9.30
CA GLU A 191 5.56 3.29 10.04
C GLU A 191 6.01 2.70 11.38
N ARG A 192 5.07 2.18 12.18
CA ARG A 192 5.35 1.56 13.49
C ARG A 192 6.33 0.39 13.39
N LEU A 193 6.15 -0.47 12.39
CA LEU A 193 7.05 -1.59 12.17
C LEU A 193 8.42 -1.10 11.68
N ALA A 194 8.47 -0.19 10.72
CA ALA A 194 9.71 0.38 10.20
C ALA A 194 10.51 1.10 11.30
N ALA A 195 9.86 1.88 12.16
CA ALA A 195 10.49 2.59 13.27
C ALA A 195 11.33 1.69 14.21
N ARG A 196 11.08 0.38 14.20
CA ARG A 196 11.84 -0.61 14.98
C ARG A 196 13.23 -0.91 14.41
N PHE A 197 13.53 -0.47 13.21
CA PHE A 197 14.79 -0.74 12.50
C PHE A 197 15.67 0.51 12.34
N PHE A 198 15.16 1.69 12.65
CA PHE A 198 15.89 2.95 12.54
C PHE A 198 16.47 3.41 13.88
N ASN A 199 17.62 4.09 13.83
CA ASN A 199 18.32 4.61 15.00
C ASN A 199 18.20 6.12 15.17
N GLU A 200 17.85 6.82 14.10
CA GLU A 200 17.70 8.26 14.07
C GLU A 200 16.50 8.66 13.22
N ARG A 201 16.01 9.86 13.44
CA ARG A 201 14.97 10.45 12.60
C ARG A 201 15.46 10.56 11.17
N THR A 202 14.74 9.93 10.26
CA THR A 202 15.13 9.78 8.86
C THR A 202 14.05 10.36 7.94
N MET A 203 14.44 11.17 6.97
CA MET A 203 13.55 11.62 5.91
C MET A 203 13.30 10.46 4.95
N VAL A 204 12.03 10.08 4.77
CA VAL A 204 11.65 8.85 4.08
C VAL A 204 10.93 9.08 2.75
N GLY A 205 10.71 10.33 2.38
CA GLY A 205 10.09 10.68 1.11
C GLY A 205 9.31 11.97 1.16
N TYR A 206 8.41 12.13 0.21
CA TYR A 206 7.56 13.30 0.07
C TYR A 206 6.12 12.90 -0.21
N ILE A 207 5.20 13.81 0.10
CA ILE A 207 3.78 13.74 -0.26
C ILE A 207 3.33 15.06 -0.85
N GLN A 208 2.35 15.03 -1.72
CA GLN A 208 1.63 16.20 -2.21
C GLN A 208 0.13 16.05 -2.02
N HIS A 209 -0.55 17.18 -1.91
CA HIS A 209 -2.00 17.25 -1.80
C HIS A 209 -2.57 18.05 -2.97
N LYS A 210 -3.73 17.65 -3.49
CA LYS A 210 -4.44 18.44 -4.50
C LYS A 210 -4.82 19.80 -3.93
N THR A 211 -4.59 20.86 -4.71
CA THR A 211 -4.91 22.26 -4.37
C THR A 211 -5.93 22.88 -5.33
N GLY A 212 -6.29 22.19 -6.38
CA GLY A 212 -7.25 22.59 -7.40
C GLY A 212 -7.72 21.41 -8.22
N THR A 213 -8.51 21.67 -9.27
CA THR A 213 -9.14 20.65 -10.12
C THR A 213 -8.27 20.23 -11.31
N GLY A 214 -7.23 21.00 -11.66
CA GLY A 214 -6.32 20.66 -12.75
C GLY A 214 -5.43 19.45 -12.40
N HIS A 215 -5.02 18.67 -13.40
CA HIS A 215 -4.23 17.44 -13.19
C HIS A 215 -2.87 17.70 -12.52
N SER A 216 -2.32 18.91 -12.66
CA SER A 216 -1.03 19.32 -12.06
C SER A 216 -1.19 20.23 -10.83
N ASP A 217 -2.41 20.46 -10.34
CA ASP A 217 -2.68 21.35 -9.22
C ASP A 217 -2.38 20.66 -7.89
N PHE A 218 -1.12 20.71 -7.48
CA PHE A 218 -0.65 20.12 -6.23
C PHE A 218 0.03 21.16 -5.32
N SER A 219 0.06 20.87 -4.02
CA SER A 219 0.88 21.58 -3.05
C SER A 219 2.38 21.45 -3.40
N SER A 220 3.23 22.26 -2.74
CA SER A 220 4.65 21.94 -2.68
C SER A 220 4.86 20.53 -2.09
N LEU A 221 6.01 19.93 -2.42
CA LEU A 221 6.42 18.65 -1.81
C LEU A 221 6.59 18.85 -0.29
N GLU A 222 5.87 18.06 0.49
CA GLU A 222 5.97 18.01 1.93
C GLU A 222 6.82 16.81 2.34
N GLU A 223 7.86 17.06 3.16
CA GLU A 223 8.77 16.01 3.61
C GLU A 223 8.07 15.04 4.58
N GLN A 224 8.24 13.76 4.34
CA GLN A 224 7.82 12.70 5.26
C GLN A 224 9.01 12.24 6.10
N TRP A 225 8.82 12.16 7.40
CA TRP A 225 9.84 11.79 8.35
C TRP A 225 9.40 10.59 9.19
N LEU A 226 10.32 9.66 9.38
CA LEU A 226 10.17 8.50 10.27
C LEU A 226 11.04 8.70 11.50
N ASP A 227 10.41 8.78 12.67
CA ASP A 227 11.11 8.79 13.95
C ASP A 227 11.39 7.35 14.40
N PRO A 228 12.59 7.06 14.96
CA PRO A 228 12.86 5.75 15.53
C PRO A 228 11.96 5.47 16.72
N SER A 229 11.54 4.23 16.89
CA SER A 229 10.75 3.83 18.06
C SER A 229 11.53 4.10 19.36
N SER A 230 10.86 4.63 20.36
CA SER A 230 11.38 4.74 21.73
C SER A 230 11.42 3.41 22.48
N ASN A 231 10.76 2.39 21.95
CA ASN A 231 10.70 1.04 22.50
C ASN A 231 11.84 0.16 21.95
N ILE A 232 11.74 -1.16 22.11
CA ILE A 232 12.76 -2.11 21.66
C ILE A 232 12.93 -2.03 20.15
N ARG A 233 14.18 -1.89 19.69
CA ARG A 233 14.55 -1.82 18.28
C ARG A 233 15.47 -2.98 17.89
N TRP A 234 15.43 -3.32 16.60
CA TRP A 234 16.30 -4.33 16.01
C TRP A 234 17.53 -3.68 15.39
N HIS A 235 18.72 -4.03 15.84
CA HIS A 235 19.98 -3.40 15.40
C HIS A 235 20.88 -4.34 14.58
N LYS A 236 20.39 -5.54 14.27
CA LYS A 236 21.13 -6.55 13.50
C LYS A 236 20.65 -6.57 12.06
N PRO A 237 21.36 -7.29 11.16
CA PRO A 237 20.92 -7.40 9.78
C PRO A 237 19.48 -7.92 9.65
N VAL A 238 18.74 -7.38 8.67
CA VAL A 238 17.38 -7.80 8.32
C VAL A 238 17.24 -7.95 6.81
N CYS A 239 16.66 -9.07 6.36
CA CYS A 239 16.21 -9.26 4.99
C CYS A 239 14.68 -9.08 4.93
N VAL A 240 14.21 -8.17 4.09
CA VAL A 240 12.77 -7.99 3.82
C VAL A 240 12.45 -8.71 2.52
N LEU A 241 11.56 -9.70 2.58
CA LEU A 241 11.19 -10.48 1.41
C LEU A 241 9.99 -9.85 0.70
N THR A 242 10.13 -9.64 -0.61
CA THR A 242 9.14 -8.99 -1.45
C THR A 242 8.76 -9.82 -2.67
N ASN A 243 7.54 -9.62 -3.14
CA ASN A 243 7.06 -10.09 -4.44
C ASN A 243 6.06 -9.08 -5.03
N ARG A 244 5.54 -9.37 -6.22
CA ARG A 244 4.56 -8.50 -6.87
C ARG A 244 3.27 -8.28 -6.06
N GLY A 245 2.96 -9.13 -5.09
CA GLY A 245 1.83 -8.98 -4.17
C GLY A 245 1.99 -7.89 -3.10
N VAL A 246 3.22 -7.38 -2.89
CA VAL A 246 3.49 -6.29 -1.93
C VAL A 246 2.97 -4.97 -2.50
N TYR A 247 1.93 -4.39 -1.89
CA TYR A 247 1.19 -3.25 -2.45
C TYR A 247 0.81 -2.22 -1.38
N SER A 248 0.60 -0.95 -1.77
CA SER A 248 0.05 0.10 -0.89
C SER A 248 0.93 0.32 0.37
N ALA A 249 0.38 0.26 1.58
CA ALA A 249 1.14 0.43 2.82
C ALA A 249 2.34 -0.52 2.95
N ALA A 250 2.29 -1.72 2.32
CA ALA A 250 3.42 -2.63 2.27
C ALA A 250 4.52 -2.13 1.30
N ASN A 251 4.14 -1.50 0.19
CA ASN A 251 5.08 -0.82 -0.70
C ASN A 251 5.75 0.37 0.01
N GLU A 252 4.97 1.16 0.77
CA GLU A 252 5.52 2.25 1.61
C GLU A 252 6.49 1.71 2.66
N PHE A 253 6.18 0.60 3.32
CA PHE A 253 7.10 -0.06 4.22
C PHE A 253 8.42 -0.43 3.54
N VAL A 254 8.38 -0.98 2.32
CA VAL A 254 9.60 -1.28 1.53
C VAL A 254 10.36 0.01 1.22
N LYS A 255 9.67 1.10 0.84
CA LYS A 255 10.29 2.41 0.62
C LYS A 255 11.08 2.87 1.86
N TYR A 256 10.51 2.74 3.05
CA TYR A 256 11.23 3.06 4.30
C TYR A 256 12.43 2.12 4.51
N MET A 257 12.25 0.82 4.37
CA MET A 257 13.31 -0.15 4.62
C MET A 257 14.48 -0.07 3.64
N LYS A 258 14.30 0.46 2.42
CA LYS A 258 15.38 0.79 1.47
C LYS A 258 16.37 1.83 2.04
N LEU A 259 15.96 2.61 3.02
CA LEU A 259 16.79 3.63 3.68
C LEU A 259 17.43 3.12 4.98
N CYS A 260 17.05 1.93 5.43
CA CYS A 260 17.59 1.33 6.64
C CYS A 260 18.95 0.66 6.34
N PRO A 261 20.09 1.12 6.95
CA PRO A 261 21.42 0.60 6.62
C PRO A 261 21.62 -0.89 6.89
N SER A 262 20.84 -1.47 7.81
CA SER A 262 20.92 -2.90 8.15
C SER A 262 19.95 -3.77 7.35
N ALA A 263 19.14 -3.17 6.46
CA ALA A 263 18.16 -3.90 5.68
C ALA A 263 18.66 -4.25 4.27
N THR A 264 18.25 -5.41 3.79
CA THR A 264 18.40 -5.84 2.39
C THR A 264 17.04 -6.32 1.89
N ILE A 265 16.56 -5.74 0.81
CA ILE A 265 15.31 -6.17 0.16
C ILE A 265 15.61 -7.32 -0.80
N VAL A 266 14.95 -8.46 -0.61
CA VAL A 266 15.23 -9.70 -1.35
C VAL A 266 13.96 -10.22 -2.02
N GLY A 267 14.05 -10.64 -3.27
CA GLY A 267 12.94 -11.24 -4.00
C GLY A 267 12.58 -10.52 -5.28
N ASP A 268 11.32 -10.15 -5.46
CA ASP A 268 10.82 -9.51 -6.67
C ASP A 268 10.42 -8.05 -6.45
N HIS A 269 10.24 -7.36 -7.56
CA HIS A 269 9.69 -6.02 -7.65
C HIS A 269 8.30 -5.96 -7.02
N THR A 270 8.04 -4.95 -6.19
CA THR A 270 6.75 -4.78 -5.51
C THR A 270 5.63 -4.38 -6.48
N GLY A 271 4.40 -4.43 -6.01
CA GLY A 271 3.22 -4.07 -6.78
C GLY A 271 2.98 -2.57 -6.92
N GLY A 272 3.57 -1.76 -6.05
CA GLY A 272 3.37 -0.31 -6.08
C GLY A 272 2.18 0.18 -5.25
N GLY A 273 1.40 1.11 -5.82
CA GLY A 273 0.27 1.73 -5.14
C GLY A 273 0.71 2.85 -4.19
N ALA A 274 1.37 3.88 -4.72
CA ALA A 274 1.97 4.99 -3.97
C ALA A 274 1.04 6.19 -3.75
N GLY A 275 -0.25 6.09 -4.12
CA GLY A 275 -1.24 7.13 -3.90
C GLY A 275 -2.04 6.89 -2.63
N LEU A 276 -2.09 7.88 -1.71
CA LEU A 276 -3.01 7.79 -0.58
C LEU A 276 -4.45 7.87 -1.09
N PRO A 277 -5.29 6.83 -0.87
CA PRO A 277 -6.62 6.79 -1.48
C PRO A 277 -7.66 7.56 -0.68
N PHE A 278 -8.59 8.17 -1.42
CA PHE A 278 -9.81 8.79 -0.93
C PHE A 278 -11.04 8.12 -1.57
N SER A 279 -12.21 8.45 -1.08
CA SER A 279 -13.47 7.95 -1.64
C SER A 279 -14.46 9.08 -1.83
N SER A 280 -15.29 8.94 -2.87
CA SER A 280 -16.42 9.81 -3.16
C SER A 280 -17.65 8.95 -3.49
N SER A 281 -18.83 9.58 -3.53
CA SER A 281 -20.08 8.90 -3.84
C SER A 281 -20.66 9.40 -5.16
N LEU A 282 -21.35 8.51 -5.88
CA LEU A 282 -22.11 8.83 -7.08
C LEU A 282 -23.58 9.14 -6.74
N PRO A 283 -24.35 9.81 -7.63
CA PRO A 283 -25.77 10.11 -7.40
C PRO A 283 -26.64 8.89 -7.07
N ASN A 284 -26.31 7.70 -7.61
CA ASN A 284 -26.99 6.44 -7.33
C ASN A 284 -26.58 5.78 -5.98
N GLY A 285 -25.71 6.42 -5.21
CA GLY A 285 -25.20 5.91 -3.93
C GLY A 285 -24.02 4.93 -4.04
N TRP A 286 -23.51 4.64 -5.24
CA TRP A 286 -22.27 3.88 -5.39
C TRP A 286 -21.08 4.68 -4.89
N SER A 287 -20.02 3.98 -4.47
CA SER A 287 -18.79 4.60 -4.01
C SER A 287 -17.65 4.36 -4.99
N VAL A 288 -16.92 5.41 -5.33
CA VAL A 288 -15.65 5.32 -6.04
C VAL A 288 -14.50 5.63 -5.08
N ARG A 289 -13.46 4.79 -5.08
CA ARG A 289 -12.20 5.02 -4.36
C ARG A 289 -11.10 5.23 -5.39
N PHE A 290 -10.18 6.15 -5.10
CA PHE A 290 -9.10 6.52 -6.03
C PHE A 290 -7.90 7.10 -5.29
N SER A 291 -6.71 7.05 -5.89
CA SER A 291 -5.49 7.68 -5.39
C SER A 291 -5.59 9.20 -5.51
N ALA A 292 -5.44 9.93 -4.40
CA ALA A 292 -5.62 11.40 -4.36
C ALA A 292 -4.34 12.15 -3.98
N CYS A 293 -3.44 11.56 -3.19
CA CYS A 293 -2.20 12.19 -2.73
C CYS A 293 -1.00 11.35 -3.18
N PRO A 294 -0.22 11.79 -4.18
CA PRO A 294 0.94 11.04 -4.63
C PRO A 294 2.05 11.10 -3.58
N MET A 295 2.70 9.96 -3.33
CA MET A 295 3.82 9.83 -2.42
C MET A 295 5.08 9.42 -3.21
N TYR A 296 6.21 10.02 -2.87
CA TYR A 296 7.47 9.86 -3.58
C TYR A 296 8.57 9.37 -2.64
N ASP A 297 9.61 8.79 -3.21
CA ASP A 297 10.83 8.48 -2.48
C ASP A 297 11.69 9.73 -2.19
N ILE A 298 12.85 9.54 -1.56
CA ILE A 298 13.78 10.63 -1.23
C ILE A 298 14.43 11.26 -2.46
N GLN A 299 14.44 10.59 -3.60
CA GLN A 299 14.89 11.10 -4.90
C GLN A 299 13.74 11.79 -5.66
N LYS A 300 12.56 11.92 -5.06
CA LYS A 300 11.33 12.46 -5.68
C LYS A 300 10.84 11.62 -6.86
N GLN A 301 11.14 10.32 -6.84
CA GLN A 301 10.65 9.38 -7.82
C GLN A 301 9.31 8.79 -7.36
N ASP A 302 8.41 8.62 -8.30
CA ASP A 302 7.13 7.96 -8.07
C ASP A 302 7.35 6.46 -7.87
N THR A 303 6.70 5.87 -6.87
CA THR A 303 6.73 4.43 -6.59
C THR A 303 5.41 3.72 -6.89
N GLU A 304 4.53 4.36 -7.66
CA GLU A 304 3.22 3.82 -8.06
C GLU A 304 3.33 2.46 -8.76
N PHE A 305 4.34 2.25 -9.58
CA PHE A 305 4.56 0.97 -10.26
C PHE A 305 5.47 0.01 -9.49
N GLY A 306 5.86 0.35 -8.28
CA GLY A 306 6.60 -0.51 -7.36
C GLY A 306 8.06 -0.14 -7.18
N ILE A 307 8.73 -0.93 -6.35
CA ILE A 307 10.12 -0.74 -5.91
C ILE A 307 10.91 -2.00 -6.22
N SER A 308 12.09 -1.84 -6.83
CA SER A 308 13.00 -2.96 -7.11
C SER A 308 13.70 -3.44 -5.84
N PRO A 309 13.87 -4.77 -5.65
CA PRO A 309 14.67 -5.31 -4.56
C PRO A 309 16.16 -4.98 -4.74
N ASP A 310 16.94 -5.13 -3.66
CA ASP A 310 18.40 -5.04 -3.69
C ASP A 310 19.00 -6.32 -4.28
N VAL A 311 18.37 -7.46 -3.98
CA VAL A 311 18.75 -8.77 -4.50
C VAL A 311 17.55 -9.39 -5.20
N ARG A 312 17.56 -9.35 -6.53
CA ARG A 312 16.52 -9.98 -7.35
C ARG A 312 16.71 -11.50 -7.34
N VAL A 313 15.68 -12.21 -6.91
CA VAL A 313 15.63 -13.68 -6.92
C VAL A 313 14.20 -14.17 -7.06
N ASP A 314 14.00 -15.16 -7.90
CA ASP A 314 12.72 -15.83 -8.10
C ASP A 314 12.71 -17.21 -7.43
N LEU A 315 11.52 -17.69 -7.08
CA LEU A 315 11.33 -19.03 -6.56
C LEU A 315 11.62 -20.08 -7.67
N LEU A 316 12.65 -20.88 -7.49
CA LEU A 316 13.03 -21.89 -8.45
C LEU A 316 12.20 -23.17 -8.29
N GLN A 317 11.73 -23.72 -9.40
CA GLN A 317 10.95 -24.96 -9.42
C GLN A 317 11.73 -26.15 -8.83
N SER A 318 13.06 -26.19 -9.02
CA SER A 318 13.93 -27.22 -8.46
C SER A 318 13.94 -27.19 -6.92
N ASP A 319 13.93 -26.00 -6.32
CA ASP A 319 13.92 -25.81 -4.87
C ASP A 319 12.54 -26.14 -4.30
N LEU A 320 11.50 -25.68 -4.98
CA LEU A 320 10.11 -25.99 -4.65
C LEU A 320 9.87 -27.51 -4.54
N LEU A 321 10.41 -28.29 -5.49
CA LEU A 321 10.33 -29.74 -5.48
C LEU A 321 11.07 -30.39 -4.30
N ARG A 322 12.10 -29.75 -3.75
CA ARG A 322 12.77 -30.16 -2.50
C ARG A 322 12.07 -29.64 -1.25
N GLY A 323 11.06 -28.80 -1.42
CA GLY A 323 10.37 -28.13 -0.35
C GLY A 323 11.20 -26.97 0.25
N GLU A 324 12.08 -26.37 -0.53
CA GLU A 324 12.91 -25.23 -0.17
C GLU A 324 12.36 -23.96 -0.84
N ASP A 325 12.42 -22.83 -0.15
CA ASP A 325 12.08 -21.52 -0.69
C ASP A 325 13.37 -20.79 -1.08
N THR A 326 13.63 -20.68 -2.38
CA THR A 326 14.85 -20.03 -2.91
C THR A 326 15.06 -18.63 -2.33
N ILE A 327 13.98 -17.88 -2.10
CA ILE A 327 14.03 -16.49 -1.61
C ILE A 327 14.42 -16.48 -0.12
N ILE A 328 13.81 -17.36 0.70
CA ILE A 328 14.17 -17.52 2.11
C ILE A 328 15.61 -18.02 2.25
N GLU A 329 16.01 -19.04 1.47
CA GLU A 329 17.37 -19.58 1.52
C GLU A 329 18.43 -18.54 1.08
N THR A 330 18.11 -17.70 0.10
CA THR A 330 18.95 -16.55 -0.29
C THR A 330 19.12 -15.57 0.87
N ALA A 331 18.01 -15.23 1.55
CA ALA A 331 18.05 -14.34 2.72
C ALA A 331 18.87 -14.95 3.87
N ARG A 332 18.73 -16.26 4.14
CA ARG A 332 19.57 -16.99 5.12
C ARG A 332 21.04 -16.89 4.78
N ALA A 333 21.40 -17.10 3.53
CA ALA A 333 22.79 -16.98 3.07
C ALA A 333 23.36 -15.56 3.20
N ILE A 334 22.54 -14.52 3.04
CA ILE A 334 22.93 -13.11 3.28
C ILE A 334 23.19 -12.88 4.77
N LEU A 335 22.30 -13.35 5.64
CA LEU A 335 22.34 -13.13 7.10
C LEU A 335 23.40 -13.98 7.82
N SER A 336 23.97 -14.99 7.16
CA SER A 336 25.01 -15.89 7.71
C SER A 336 26.44 -15.38 7.48
N LYS A 337 26.60 -14.25 6.77
CA LYS A 337 27.90 -13.61 6.50
C LYS A 337 28.30 -12.67 7.62
#